data_ef2c4fa02c29b98365970eb319d657b1
#
_entry.id   ef2c4fa02c29b98365970eb319d657b1
#
_cell.length_a   1.000
_cell.length_b   1.000
_cell.length_c   1.000
_cell.angle_alpha   90.00
_cell.angle_beta   90.00
_cell.angle_gamma   90.00
#
_symmetry.space_group_name_H-M   'P 1'
#
loop_
_entity.id
_entity.type
_entity.pdbx_description
1 polymer ?
#
loop_
_entity_poly.entity_id
_entity_poly.type
_entity_poly.pdbx_seq_one_letter_code
_entity_poly.pdbx_strand_id
1 'polypeptide(L)'
;VPVPLYHCFGMVMANLGCLSHGACAIYPSEGFEPEAVLDAVEREKATALYGVPTMFIAELALPNFGRYDLSSLRTGIMAGAPCPIETMTQVNELMNMTEVEIAYGMTETSPVSFQTRVDSPLNKRVSTVGKVHPHVEVKIINPDTSEICSVGEMGELCTRGYSVMLGYWENPEAT
;
A
#
# COMPACT_ATOMS: atom_id res chain seq x y z
N VAL A 1 -12.22 1.74 1.67
CA VAL A 1 -11.09 2.39 2.37
C VAL A 1 -11.13 2.00 3.85
N PRO A 2 -10.62 0.82 4.26
CA PRO A 2 -10.57 0.43 5.66
C PRO A 2 -9.30 0.94 6.39
N VAL A 3 -8.36 1.53 5.66
CA VAL A 3 -7.12 2.09 6.21
C VAL A 3 -7.37 3.41 6.92
N PRO A 4 -6.67 3.70 8.04
CA PRO A 4 -6.94 4.88 8.86
C PRO A 4 -6.74 6.21 8.12
N LEU A 5 -7.71 7.14 8.23
CA LEU A 5 -7.63 8.45 7.60
C LEU A 5 -6.64 9.42 8.29
N TYR A 6 -6.22 9.13 9.50
CA TYR A 6 -5.15 9.89 10.17
C TYR A 6 -3.74 9.48 9.70
N HIS A 7 -3.64 8.46 8.86
CA HIS A 7 -2.39 8.00 8.24
C HIS A 7 -2.39 8.34 6.76
N CYS A 8 -1.22 8.62 6.19
CA CYS A 8 -1.07 9.01 4.78
C CYS A 8 -1.59 7.93 3.80
N PHE A 9 -1.61 6.65 4.17
CA PHE A 9 -2.21 5.60 3.35
C PHE A 9 -3.73 5.85 3.16
N GLY A 10 -4.45 6.14 4.22
CA GLY A 10 -5.89 6.43 4.12
C GLY A 10 -6.18 7.83 3.56
N MET A 11 -5.52 8.86 4.10
CA MET A 11 -5.81 10.24 3.69
C MET A 11 -5.31 10.53 2.27
N VAL A 12 -4.04 10.29 1.97
CA VAL A 12 -3.45 10.70 0.70
C VAL A 12 -3.74 9.69 -0.40
N MET A 13 -3.35 8.42 -0.20
CA MET A 13 -3.48 7.42 -1.25
C MET A 13 -4.93 7.05 -1.52
N ALA A 14 -5.75 6.84 -0.50
CA ALA A 14 -7.14 6.45 -0.69
C ALA A 14 -8.06 7.66 -0.83
N ASN A 15 -8.20 8.51 0.18
CA ASN A 15 -9.18 9.59 0.17
C ASN A 15 -8.92 10.63 -0.93
N LEU A 16 -7.72 11.23 -0.97
CA LEU A 16 -7.37 12.19 -2.02
C LEU A 16 -7.23 11.53 -3.39
N GLY A 17 -6.77 10.27 -3.44
CA GLY A 17 -6.73 9.49 -4.67
C GLY A 17 -8.12 9.30 -5.28
N CYS A 18 -9.12 8.89 -4.49
CA CYS A 18 -10.51 8.80 -4.94
C CYS A 18 -11.05 10.15 -5.41
N LEU A 19 -10.84 11.21 -4.61
CA LEU A 19 -11.32 12.54 -4.93
C LEU A 19 -10.74 13.07 -6.25
N SER A 20 -9.44 12.94 -6.44
CA SER A 20 -8.75 13.45 -7.64
C SER A 20 -9.12 12.70 -8.93
N HIS A 21 -9.61 11.48 -8.83
CA HIS A 21 -10.04 10.67 -9.96
C HIS A 21 -11.57 10.52 -10.09
N GLY A 22 -12.34 11.21 -9.25
CA GLY A 22 -13.80 11.11 -9.25
C GLY A 22 -14.33 9.72 -8.88
N ALA A 23 -13.54 8.95 -8.12
CA ALA A 23 -13.92 7.62 -7.66
C ALA A 23 -14.72 7.70 -6.35
N CYS A 24 -15.65 6.77 -6.16
CA CYS A 24 -16.40 6.64 -4.91
C CYS A 24 -15.51 6.05 -3.82
N ALA A 25 -15.40 6.73 -2.68
CA ALA A 25 -14.73 6.22 -1.49
C ALA A 25 -15.76 5.62 -0.54
N ILE A 26 -15.57 4.36 -0.16
CA ILE A 26 -16.43 3.61 0.76
C ILE A 26 -15.68 3.44 2.08
N TYR A 27 -16.30 3.88 3.18
CA TYR A 27 -15.75 3.74 4.54
C TYR A 27 -16.60 2.72 5.29
N PRO A 28 -16.09 1.49 5.50
CA PRO A 28 -16.91 0.39 6.03
C PRO A 28 -17.29 0.56 7.50
N SER A 29 -16.40 1.18 8.30
CA SER A 29 -16.57 1.35 9.75
C SER A 29 -15.64 2.46 10.28
N GLU A 30 -15.79 2.85 11.55
CA GLU A 30 -14.92 3.84 12.21
C GLU A 30 -13.48 3.32 12.41
N GLY A 31 -13.33 2.02 12.65
CA GLY A 31 -12.06 1.32 12.75
C GLY A 31 -12.02 0.14 11.78
N PHE A 32 -10.92 -0.59 11.74
CA PHE A 32 -10.84 -1.79 10.92
C PHE A 32 -11.62 -2.95 11.53
N GLU A 33 -12.69 -3.35 10.85
CA GLU A 33 -13.55 -4.49 11.18
C GLU A 33 -13.64 -5.39 9.94
N PRO A 34 -13.02 -6.59 9.92
CA PRO A 34 -12.93 -7.43 8.72
C PRO A 34 -14.30 -7.77 8.11
N GLU A 35 -15.30 -8.10 8.94
CA GLU A 35 -16.67 -8.39 8.46
C GLU A 35 -17.30 -7.17 7.80
N ALA A 36 -17.19 -5.98 8.42
CA ALA A 36 -17.73 -4.75 7.85
C ALA A 36 -17.08 -4.38 6.53
N VAL A 37 -15.78 -4.69 6.36
CA VAL A 37 -15.07 -4.49 5.09
C VAL A 37 -15.67 -5.36 3.99
N LEU A 38 -15.81 -6.67 4.23
CA LEU A 38 -16.33 -7.60 3.22
C LEU A 38 -17.82 -7.35 2.94
N ASP A 39 -18.63 -7.03 3.94
CA ASP A 39 -20.03 -6.61 3.77
C ASP A 39 -20.13 -5.35 2.88
N ALA A 40 -19.24 -4.37 3.08
CA ALA A 40 -19.22 -3.15 2.28
C ALA A 40 -18.76 -3.44 0.83
N VAL A 41 -17.78 -4.31 0.63
CA VAL A 41 -17.35 -4.74 -0.70
C VAL A 41 -18.51 -5.37 -1.47
N GLU A 42 -19.21 -6.31 -0.85
CA GLU A 42 -20.34 -7.01 -1.47
C GLU A 42 -21.51 -6.06 -1.77
N ARG A 43 -21.91 -5.26 -0.80
CA ARG A 43 -23.07 -4.36 -0.90
C ARG A 43 -22.86 -3.26 -1.93
N GLU A 44 -21.70 -2.62 -1.91
CA GLU A 44 -21.39 -1.46 -2.75
C GLU A 44 -20.71 -1.85 -4.06
N LYS A 45 -20.44 -3.14 -4.27
CA LYS A 45 -19.71 -3.67 -5.44
C LYS A 45 -18.38 -2.97 -5.65
N ALA A 46 -17.62 -2.83 -4.56
CA ALA A 46 -16.32 -2.17 -4.60
C ALA A 46 -15.38 -2.89 -5.57
N THR A 47 -14.63 -2.12 -6.34
CA THR A 47 -13.70 -2.65 -7.36
C THR A 47 -12.25 -2.67 -6.90
N ALA A 48 -11.94 -1.96 -5.82
CA ALA A 48 -10.60 -1.87 -5.24
C ALA A 48 -10.66 -1.94 -3.70
N LEU A 49 -9.67 -2.61 -3.11
CA LEU A 49 -9.51 -2.69 -1.66
C LEU A 49 -8.07 -2.35 -1.28
N TYR A 50 -7.91 -1.45 -0.31
CA TYR A 50 -6.63 -1.04 0.23
C TYR A 50 -6.44 -1.63 1.63
N GLY A 51 -5.25 -2.09 1.95
CA GLY A 51 -4.98 -2.63 3.28
C GLY A 51 -3.49 -2.86 3.54
N VAL A 52 -3.16 -3.06 4.79
CA VAL A 52 -1.88 -3.65 5.18
C VAL A 52 -2.01 -5.18 5.16
N PRO A 53 -0.91 -5.95 5.04
CA PRO A 53 -1.00 -7.40 4.94
C PRO A 53 -1.83 -8.07 6.03
N THR A 54 -1.74 -7.57 7.27
CA THR A 54 -2.49 -8.12 8.41
C THR A 54 -4.01 -7.90 8.30
N MET A 55 -4.48 -6.87 7.60
CA MET A 55 -5.90 -6.67 7.32
C MET A 55 -6.41 -7.76 6.38
N PHE A 56 -5.74 -8.01 5.27
CA PHE A 56 -6.10 -9.09 4.35
C PHE A 56 -6.06 -10.47 5.02
N ILE A 57 -5.07 -10.73 5.87
CA ILE A 57 -5.01 -11.97 6.66
C ILE A 57 -6.23 -12.11 7.56
N ALA A 58 -6.65 -11.04 8.24
CA ALA A 58 -7.81 -11.06 9.11
C ALA A 58 -9.12 -11.26 8.34
N GLU A 59 -9.27 -10.64 7.17
CA GLU A 59 -10.41 -10.83 6.27
C GLU A 59 -10.51 -12.27 5.76
N LEU A 60 -9.40 -12.83 5.28
CA LEU A 60 -9.31 -14.22 4.80
C LEU A 60 -9.54 -15.26 5.90
N ALA A 61 -9.22 -14.92 7.16
CA ALA A 61 -9.37 -15.81 8.30
C ALA A 61 -10.79 -15.86 8.89
N LEU A 62 -11.71 -15.05 8.38
CA LEU A 62 -13.10 -15.07 8.87
C LEU A 62 -13.75 -16.44 8.66
N PRO A 63 -14.38 -17.03 9.69
CA PRO A 63 -15.04 -18.36 9.57
C PRO A 63 -16.09 -18.41 8.47
N ASN A 64 -16.69 -17.26 8.15
CA ASN A 64 -17.76 -17.08 7.16
C ASN A 64 -17.28 -16.41 5.88
N PHE A 65 -15.96 -16.36 5.63
CA PHE A 65 -15.37 -15.69 4.47
C PHE A 65 -16.02 -16.08 3.14
N GLY A 66 -16.27 -17.37 2.93
CA GLY A 66 -16.85 -17.90 1.68
C GLY A 66 -18.30 -17.51 1.40
N ARG A 67 -18.97 -16.78 2.29
CA ARG A 67 -20.33 -16.27 2.05
C ARG A 67 -20.37 -14.99 1.21
N TYR A 68 -19.25 -14.23 1.18
CA TYR A 68 -19.22 -12.91 0.53
C TYR A 68 -19.00 -13.02 -0.97
N ASP A 69 -19.78 -12.24 -1.73
CA ASP A 69 -19.55 -12.04 -3.17
C ASP A 69 -18.51 -10.94 -3.40
N LEU A 70 -17.26 -11.36 -3.59
CA LEU A 70 -16.14 -10.47 -3.85
C LEU A 70 -15.79 -10.35 -5.35
N SER A 71 -16.66 -10.81 -6.24
CA SER A 71 -16.44 -10.86 -7.70
C SER A 71 -16.25 -9.47 -8.33
N SER A 72 -16.70 -8.41 -7.67
CA SER A 72 -16.49 -7.03 -8.13
C SER A 72 -15.06 -6.51 -7.90
N LEU A 73 -14.32 -7.06 -6.95
CA LEU A 73 -12.93 -6.69 -6.73
C LEU A 73 -12.05 -7.10 -7.93
N ARG A 74 -11.03 -6.31 -8.21
CA ARG A 74 -10.00 -6.63 -9.20
C ARG A 74 -8.62 -6.10 -8.81
N THR A 75 -8.54 -4.99 -8.07
CA THR A 75 -7.30 -4.26 -7.80
C THR A 75 -7.26 -3.75 -6.37
N GLY A 76 -6.13 -3.19 -5.99
CA GLY A 76 -5.91 -2.56 -4.71
C GLY A 76 -4.45 -2.32 -4.42
N ILE A 77 -4.18 -1.82 -3.23
CA ILE A 77 -2.82 -1.59 -2.76
C ILE A 77 -2.61 -2.30 -1.44
N MET A 78 -1.55 -3.08 -1.37
CA MET A 78 -1.05 -3.68 -0.14
C MET A 78 0.28 -2.99 0.23
N ALA A 79 0.31 -2.31 1.38
CA ALA A 79 1.45 -1.49 1.77
C ALA A 79 1.64 -1.46 3.28
N GLY A 80 2.71 -0.80 3.76
CA GLY A 80 2.98 -0.59 5.18
C GLY A 80 3.77 -1.70 5.88
N ALA A 81 3.93 -2.87 5.24
CA ALA A 81 4.78 -3.97 5.70
C ALA A 81 5.17 -4.87 4.53
N PRO A 82 6.19 -5.74 4.68
CA PRO A 82 6.48 -6.78 3.70
C PRO A 82 5.26 -7.69 3.49
N CYS A 83 4.92 -7.94 2.23
CA CYS A 83 3.76 -8.77 1.87
C CYS A 83 4.19 -10.24 1.73
N PRO A 84 3.65 -11.18 2.57
CA PRO A 84 3.89 -12.60 2.38
C PRO A 84 3.32 -13.08 1.05
N ILE A 85 4.07 -13.94 0.34
CA ILE A 85 3.64 -14.47 -0.96
C ILE A 85 2.33 -15.26 -0.85
N GLU A 86 2.14 -15.99 0.23
CA GLU A 86 0.93 -16.77 0.50
C GLU A 86 -0.29 -15.83 0.62
N THR A 87 -0.16 -14.72 1.34
CA THR A 87 -1.24 -13.73 1.48
C THR A 87 -1.60 -13.13 0.12
N MET A 88 -0.62 -12.73 -0.68
CA MET A 88 -0.88 -12.20 -2.02
C MET A 88 -1.53 -13.23 -2.93
N THR A 89 -1.10 -14.49 -2.86
CA THR A 89 -1.71 -15.58 -3.63
C THR A 89 -3.16 -15.78 -3.25
N GLN A 90 -3.47 -15.85 -1.95
CA GLN A 90 -4.85 -15.99 -1.46
C GLN A 90 -5.73 -14.80 -1.83
N VAL A 91 -5.21 -13.59 -1.74
CA VAL A 91 -5.93 -12.37 -2.16
C VAL A 91 -6.25 -12.41 -3.65
N ASN A 92 -5.31 -12.84 -4.49
CA ASN A 92 -5.55 -12.99 -5.93
C ASN A 92 -6.60 -14.07 -6.24
N GLU A 93 -6.52 -15.23 -5.58
CA GLU A 93 -7.35 -16.39 -5.89
C GLU A 93 -8.74 -16.32 -5.24
N LEU A 94 -8.81 -15.90 -3.97
CA LEU A 94 -10.03 -15.97 -3.17
C LEU A 94 -10.80 -14.65 -3.13
N MET A 95 -10.11 -13.50 -3.30
CA MET A 95 -10.74 -12.18 -3.31
C MET A 95 -10.85 -11.58 -4.73
N ASN A 96 -10.53 -12.34 -5.77
CA ASN A 96 -10.55 -11.90 -7.17
C ASN A 96 -9.65 -10.68 -7.49
N MET A 97 -8.68 -10.37 -6.63
CA MET A 97 -7.83 -9.17 -6.74
C MET A 97 -6.52 -9.49 -7.46
N THR A 98 -6.57 -9.71 -8.77
CA THR A 98 -5.39 -10.10 -9.57
C THR A 98 -4.43 -8.94 -9.84
N GLU A 99 -4.90 -7.70 -9.71
CA GLU A 99 -4.16 -6.47 -9.99
C GLU A 99 -3.73 -5.73 -8.71
N VAL A 100 -3.37 -6.46 -7.65
CA VAL A 100 -2.87 -5.83 -6.41
C VAL A 100 -1.44 -5.38 -6.58
N GLU A 101 -1.16 -4.14 -6.20
CA GLU A 101 0.17 -3.55 -6.20
C GLU A 101 0.73 -3.45 -4.79
N ILE A 102 2.05 -3.54 -4.67
CA ILE A 102 2.79 -3.21 -3.46
C ILE A 102 3.27 -1.76 -3.60
N ALA A 103 3.08 -0.95 -2.56
CA ALA A 103 3.62 0.39 -2.46
C ALA A 103 4.56 0.50 -1.26
N TYR A 104 5.69 1.16 -1.48
CA TYR A 104 6.68 1.47 -0.44
C TYR A 104 6.84 2.97 -0.30
N GLY A 105 6.87 3.40 0.94
CA GLY A 105 7.08 4.80 1.27
C GLY A 105 6.94 5.03 2.77
N MET A 106 6.95 6.28 3.15
CA MET A 106 6.85 6.73 4.54
C MET A 106 6.15 8.10 4.57
N THR A 107 5.68 8.51 5.73
CA THR A 107 5.03 9.83 5.91
C THR A 107 5.90 10.96 5.40
N GLU A 108 7.21 10.87 5.62
CA GLU A 108 8.22 11.83 5.20
C GLU A 108 8.39 11.95 3.68
N THR A 109 7.81 11.05 2.90
CA THR A 109 7.82 11.06 1.43
C THR A 109 6.43 11.17 0.79
N SER A 110 5.38 11.49 1.55
CA SER A 110 4.02 11.94 1.19
C SER A 110 3.16 11.03 0.29
N PRO A 111 3.05 9.73 0.48
CA PRO A 111 3.90 8.78 1.16
C PRO A 111 4.76 7.91 0.22
N VAL A 112 4.39 7.74 -1.07
CA VAL A 112 4.92 6.67 -1.93
C VAL A 112 6.15 7.11 -2.70
N SER A 113 7.24 6.37 -2.52
CA SER A 113 8.46 6.52 -3.33
C SER A 113 8.57 5.46 -4.41
N PHE A 114 8.09 4.23 -4.14
CA PHE A 114 8.13 3.11 -5.07
C PHE A 114 6.80 2.39 -5.14
N GLN A 115 6.51 1.81 -6.29
CA GLN A 115 5.33 0.98 -6.49
C GLN A 115 5.60 -0.12 -7.51
N THR A 116 5.06 -1.31 -7.27
CA THR A 116 5.06 -2.37 -8.27
C THR A 116 4.02 -2.06 -9.34
N ARG A 117 4.08 -2.76 -10.46
CA ARG A 117 3.11 -2.62 -11.54
C ARG A 117 2.17 -3.82 -11.56
N VAL A 118 0.92 -3.61 -11.94
CA VAL A 118 -0.09 -4.68 -12.09
C VAL A 118 0.35 -5.79 -13.06
N ASP A 119 1.12 -5.43 -14.09
CA ASP A 119 1.65 -6.36 -15.09
C ASP A 119 2.93 -7.10 -14.65
N SER A 120 3.45 -6.79 -13.45
CA SER A 120 4.62 -7.49 -12.91
C SER A 120 4.25 -8.90 -12.45
N PRO A 121 5.11 -9.90 -12.71
CA PRO A 121 4.91 -11.25 -12.17
C PRO A 121 4.76 -11.24 -10.64
N LEU A 122 3.94 -12.14 -10.09
CA LEU A 122 3.64 -12.21 -8.67
C LEU A 122 4.90 -12.24 -7.80
N ASN A 123 5.85 -13.10 -8.13
CA ASN A 123 7.12 -13.21 -7.40
C ASN A 123 7.90 -11.88 -7.36
N LYS A 124 7.85 -11.09 -8.41
CA LYS A 124 8.46 -9.76 -8.47
C LYS A 124 7.71 -8.76 -7.59
N ARG A 125 6.37 -8.81 -7.58
CA ARG A 125 5.55 -7.93 -6.74
C ARG A 125 5.83 -8.13 -5.26
N VAL A 126 5.97 -9.38 -4.79
CA VAL A 126 6.17 -9.67 -3.36
C VAL A 126 7.64 -9.65 -2.91
N SER A 127 8.60 -9.69 -3.83
CA SER A 127 10.04 -9.70 -3.50
C SER A 127 10.73 -8.35 -3.68
N THR A 128 10.02 -7.34 -4.21
CA THR A 128 10.56 -6.00 -4.44
C THR A 128 9.52 -4.94 -4.08
N VAL A 129 9.97 -3.70 -3.95
CA VAL A 129 9.08 -2.54 -3.79
C VAL A 129 8.71 -1.89 -5.13
N GLY A 130 9.14 -2.49 -6.25
CA GLY A 130 8.81 -2.03 -7.60
C GLY A 130 9.76 -0.97 -8.14
N LYS A 131 9.20 0.03 -8.81
CA LYS A 131 9.94 1.12 -9.45
C LYS A 131 9.72 2.43 -8.72
N VAL A 132 10.74 3.28 -8.73
CA VAL A 132 10.63 4.65 -8.23
C VAL A 132 9.57 5.43 -9.03
N HIS A 133 8.81 6.26 -8.33
CA HIS A 133 7.79 7.13 -8.93
C HIS A 133 8.42 8.22 -9.82
N PRO A 134 7.69 8.71 -10.83
CA PRO A 134 8.15 9.83 -11.65
C PRO A 134 8.51 11.05 -10.80
N HIS A 135 9.59 11.74 -11.19
CA HIS A 135 10.10 12.94 -10.50
C HIS A 135 10.60 12.73 -9.07
N VAL A 136 10.80 11.47 -8.66
CA VAL A 136 11.46 11.08 -7.42
C VAL A 136 12.81 10.46 -7.77
N GLU A 137 13.84 10.83 -7.05
CA GLU A 137 15.19 10.29 -7.18
C GLU A 137 15.55 9.53 -5.92
N VAL A 138 16.27 8.43 -6.08
CA VAL A 138 16.68 7.58 -4.97
C VAL A 138 18.13 7.16 -5.10
N LYS A 139 18.78 6.95 -3.96
CA LYS A 139 20.09 6.31 -3.88
C LYS A 139 20.16 5.42 -2.64
N ILE A 140 21.03 4.44 -2.68
CA ILE A 140 21.40 3.61 -1.51
C ILE A 140 22.80 4.03 -1.10
N ILE A 141 22.99 4.38 0.15
CA ILE A 141 24.30 4.78 0.67
C ILE A 141 24.74 3.87 1.84
N ASN A 142 26.02 3.71 1.97
CA ASN A 142 26.59 3.15 3.17
C ASN A 142 26.45 4.18 4.31
N PRO A 143 25.80 3.84 5.44
CA PRO A 143 25.53 4.80 6.52
C PRO A 143 26.81 5.31 7.22
N ASP A 144 27.90 4.53 7.18
CA ASP A 144 29.16 4.89 7.85
C ASP A 144 30.04 5.82 6.98
N THR A 145 30.06 5.59 5.66
CA THR A 145 30.94 6.34 4.73
C THR A 145 30.18 7.38 3.90
N SER A 146 28.84 7.33 3.85
CA SER A 146 27.98 8.14 2.98
C SER A 146 28.24 7.93 1.47
N GLU A 147 29.02 6.92 1.09
CA GLU A 147 29.25 6.57 -0.30
C GLU A 147 28.08 5.78 -0.88
N ILE A 148 27.87 5.91 -2.21
CA ILE A 148 26.82 5.15 -2.90
C ILE A 148 27.21 3.68 -2.95
N CYS A 149 26.31 2.81 -2.47
CA CYS A 149 26.48 1.36 -2.51
C CYS A 149 26.46 0.82 -3.94
N SER A 150 27.21 -0.25 -4.18
CA SER A 150 27.13 -1.02 -5.42
C SER A 150 25.80 -1.79 -5.50
N VAL A 151 25.42 -2.18 -6.71
CA VAL A 151 24.21 -3.01 -6.89
C VAL A 151 24.33 -4.33 -6.14
N GLY A 152 23.36 -4.64 -5.29
CA GLY A 152 23.34 -5.85 -4.46
C GLY A 152 23.90 -5.64 -3.05
N GLU A 153 24.46 -4.49 -2.75
CA GLU A 153 24.87 -4.11 -1.38
C GLU A 153 23.69 -3.50 -0.62
N MET A 154 23.61 -3.83 0.66
CA MET A 154 22.64 -3.20 1.58
C MET A 154 23.15 -1.84 2.05
N GLY A 155 22.20 -0.89 2.18
CA GLY A 155 22.51 0.43 2.70
C GLY A 155 21.24 1.19 3.06
N GLU A 156 21.41 2.45 3.41
CA GLU A 156 20.33 3.37 3.73
C GLU A 156 19.70 3.92 2.43
N LEU A 157 18.37 3.83 2.34
CA LEU A 157 17.63 4.39 1.22
C LEU A 157 17.43 5.90 1.43
N CYS A 158 17.99 6.70 0.53
CA CYS A 158 17.76 8.14 0.50
C CYS A 158 16.83 8.51 -0.64
N THR A 159 15.85 9.35 -0.36
CA THR A 159 14.87 9.84 -1.35
C THR A 159 15.00 11.35 -1.51
N ARG A 160 14.94 11.82 -2.76
CA ARG A 160 14.85 13.24 -3.12
C ARG A 160 13.73 13.46 -4.13
N GLY A 161 12.96 14.52 -3.95
CA GLY A 161 11.90 14.88 -4.88
C GLY A 161 10.84 15.76 -4.26
N TYR A 162 9.84 16.09 -5.05
CA TYR A 162 8.73 16.97 -4.68
C TYR A 162 7.89 16.43 -3.51
N SER A 163 7.92 15.11 -3.31
CA SER A 163 7.14 14.42 -2.29
C SER A 163 7.79 14.41 -0.91
N VAL A 164 9.08 14.78 -0.81
CA VAL A 164 9.78 14.83 0.47
C VAL A 164 9.22 15.98 1.30
N MET A 165 8.86 15.71 2.56
CA MET A 165 8.32 16.70 3.49
C MET A 165 9.29 17.87 3.73
N LEU A 166 8.76 19.01 4.14
CA LEU A 166 9.57 20.18 4.52
C LEU A 166 10.27 19.99 5.88
N GLY A 167 9.71 19.15 6.74
CA GLY A 167 10.22 18.87 8.07
C GLY A 167 9.12 18.47 9.04
N TYR A 168 9.50 18.13 10.25
CA TYR A 168 8.56 17.87 11.34
C TYR A 168 8.06 19.18 11.96
N TRP A 169 6.76 19.23 12.23
CA TRP A 169 6.13 20.42 12.82
C TRP A 169 6.76 20.77 14.16
N GLU A 170 7.22 22.01 14.30
CA GLU A 170 7.88 22.55 15.51
C GLU A 170 9.02 21.67 16.08
N ASN A 171 9.67 20.85 15.24
CA ASN A 171 10.78 19.99 15.64
C ASN A 171 11.94 20.03 14.62
N PRO A 172 12.70 21.11 14.60
CA PRO A 172 13.83 21.28 13.67
C PRO A 172 14.99 20.32 13.95
N GLU A 173 15.14 19.83 15.20
CA GLU A 173 16.22 18.89 15.56
C GLU A 173 16.00 17.51 14.93
N ALA A 174 14.73 17.07 14.79
CA ALA A 174 14.39 15.82 14.12
C ALA A 174 14.30 15.95 12.60
N THR A 175 14.27 17.18 12.08
CA THR A 175 14.21 17.47 10.65
C THR A 175 15.58 17.44 10.01
#